data_85889469e66edd98da15a4479970834e
#
_entry.id   85889469e66edd98da15a4479970834e
#
_cell.length_a   1.000
_cell.length_b   1.000
_cell.length_c   1.000
_cell.angle_alpha   90.00
_cell.angle_beta   90.00
_cell.angle_gamma   90.00
#
_symmetry.space_group_name_H-M   'P 1'
#
loop_
_entity.id
_entity.type
_entity.pdbx_description
1 polymer ?
#
loop_
_entity_poly.entity_id
_entity_poly.type
_entity_poly.pdbx_seq_one_letter_code
_entity_poly.pdbx_strand_id
1 'polypeptide(L)'
;MDEGSAVEVYSGGAVTDAKQIPVSLKAAVTQMLRGGAILEVTNVEQAKIAEEAGACCLLVTEPLHRGISRMPDPSLVDKIKNSVTIPIMARVRVGHFVEAQILEAIGVGYIDESEALALADEENFINKHNFRCPFVCGSQNLGQLLRRVREGASMIRIQGELSGSGNIAGTVKNVRSVMGELRILDNMDEDEVFAFSKKIEAPYDLVAQAKKLRRLPVLLFAAGGIVTPADVSLMMQLGCDGVFVGSEIFECSDPYKRVRGMILAVRAYLDPDVLAESSCGLDDRMAGLNLNEGGINQFAHGGA
;
A
#
# COMPACT_ATOMS: atom_id res chain seq x y z
N MET A 1 41.44 30.45 -20.23
CA MET A 1 40.60 30.73 -19.09
C MET A 1 39.44 29.79 -19.22
N ASP A 2 39.55 28.69 -18.56
CA ASP A 2 38.65 27.57 -18.67
C ASP A 2 37.71 27.66 -17.48
N GLU A 3 36.45 27.96 -17.75
CA GLU A 3 35.43 28.05 -16.71
C GLU A 3 35.04 26.64 -16.29
N GLY A 4 35.29 26.34 -15.04
CA GLY A 4 35.05 25.06 -14.43
C GLY A 4 33.60 24.61 -14.58
N SER A 5 33.41 23.44 -15.15
CA SER A 5 32.17 22.70 -15.12
C SER A 5 31.82 22.39 -13.66
N ALA A 6 30.77 23.03 -13.16
CA ALA A 6 30.17 22.65 -11.92
C ALA A 6 29.68 21.19 -12.07
N VAL A 7 30.25 20.30 -11.28
CA VAL A 7 29.75 18.95 -11.10
C VAL A 7 28.35 19.09 -10.49
N GLU A 8 27.31 18.84 -11.29
CA GLU A 8 25.96 18.66 -10.75
C GLU A 8 25.98 17.43 -9.85
N VAL A 9 26.05 17.68 -8.57
CA VAL A 9 25.88 16.65 -7.55
C VAL A 9 24.46 16.12 -7.65
N TYR A 10 24.34 14.89 -8.04
CA TYR A 10 23.16 14.00 -8.01
C TYR A 10 21.93 14.58 -7.32
N SER A 11 21.03 15.16 -8.07
CA SER A 11 19.60 15.16 -7.75
C SER A 11 19.04 13.85 -8.33
N GLY A 12 18.77 12.88 -7.45
CA GLY A 12 18.37 11.53 -7.86
C GLY A 12 17.07 11.49 -8.63
N GLY A 13 17.14 11.52 -9.94
CA GLY A 13 16.05 11.36 -10.86
C GLY A 13 16.47 11.79 -12.26
N ALA A 14 16.27 10.94 -13.27
CA ALA A 14 16.47 11.37 -14.64
C ALA A 14 15.52 12.52 -14.94
N VAL A 15 16.08 13.70 -15.21
CA VAL A 15 15.32 14.84 -15.75
C VAL A 15 14.94 14.46 -17.18
N THR A 16 13.77 13.85 -17.32
CA THR A 16 13.13 13.82 -18.62
C THR A 16 12.37 15.14 -18.77
N ASP A 17 12.56 15.86 -19.88
CA ASP A 17 11.87 17.11 -20.26
C ASP A 17 10.35 16.95 -20.43
N ALA A 18 9.78 15.95 -19.85
CA ALA A 18 8.37 15.66 -19.87
C ALA A 18 7.68 16.45 -18.76
N LYS A 19 6.75 17.32 -19.14
CA LYS A 19 5.88 18.09 -18.26
C LYS A 19 5.48 17.26 -17.05
N GLN A 20 5.98 17.62 -15.87
CA GLN A 20 5.64 16.95 -14.61
C GLN A 20 4.13 17.04 -14.40
N ILE A 21 3.50 15.89 -14.14
CA ILE A 21 2.09 15.86 -13.78
C ILE A 21 1.96 16.41 -12.36
N PRO A 22 1.10 17.42 -12.11
CA PRO A 22 0.90 17.97 -10.78
C PRO A 22 0.49 16.87 -9.77
N VAL A 23 0.99 16.95 -8.54
CA VAL A 23 0.66 16.00 -7.46
C VAL A 23 -0.86 15.90 -7.24
N SER A 24 -1.57 17.03 -7.37
CA SER A 24 -3.03 17.07 -7.29
C SER A 24 -3.73 16.20 -8.34
N LEU A 25 -3.18 16.14 -9.57
CA LEU A 25 -3.75 15.29 -10.62
C LEU A 25 -3.46 13.81 -10.36
N LYS A 26 -2.24 13.47 -9.90
CA LYS A 26 -1.91 12.10 -9.49
C LYS A 26 -2.83 11.62 -8.36
N ALA A 27 -3.06 12.46 -7.36
CA ALA A 27 -3.99 12.16 -6.28
C ALA A 27 -5.43 12.00 -6.78
N ALA A 28 -5.88 12.82 -7.74
CA ALA A 28 -7.21 12.71 -8.34
C ALA A 28 -7.41 11.39 -9.10
N VAL A 29 -6.43 10.96 -9.88
CA VAL A 29 -6.46 9.66 -10.58
C VAL A 29 -6.51 8.51 -9.55
N THR A 30 -5.75 8.63 -8.47
CA THR A 30 -5.73 7.62 -7.41
C THR A 30 -7.09 7.50 -6.68
N GLN A 31 -7.89 8.58 -6.61
CA GLN A 31 -9.25 8.52 -6.01
C GLN A 31 -10.17 7.49 -6.67
N MET A 32 -9.91 7.09 -7.91
CA MET A 32 -10.68 6.03 -8.59
C MET A 32 -10.55 4.66 -7.91
N LEU A 33 -9.52 4.46 -7.11
CA LEU A 33 -9.32 3.21 -6.37
C LEU A 33 -10.08 3.16 -5.03
N ARG A 34 -10.71 4.26 -4.61
CA ARG A 34 -11.46 4.34 -3.34
C ARG A 34 -12.58 3.30 -3.30
N GLY A 35 -12.71 2.62 -2.16
CA GLY A 35 -13.71 1.57 -1.97
C GLY A 35 -13.39 0.31 -2.75
N GLY A 36 -12.13 0.09 -3.12
CA GLY A 36 -11.66 -1.07 -3.85
C GLY A 36 -10.71 -1.97 -3.07
N ALA A 37 -10.50 -3.17 -3.62
CA ALA A 37 -9.44 -4.08 -3.21
C ALA A 37 -8.36 -4.11 -4.29
N ILE A 38 -7.09 -3.95 -3.87
CA ILE A 38 -5.90 -4.13 -4.69
C ILE A 38 -5.35 -5.51 -4.37
N LEU A 39 -5.24 -6.37 -5.39
CA LEU A 39 -4.80 -7.74 -5.22
C LEU A 39 -3.36 -7.92 -5.67
N GLU A 40 -2.54 -8.51 -4.81
CA GLU A 40 -1.18 -8.89 -5.12
C GLU A 40 -1.18 -10.15 -5.98
N VAL A 41 -0.52 -10.10 -7.14
CA VAL A 41 -0.50 -11.19 -8.13
C VAL A 41 0.93 -11.47 -8.60
N THR A 42 1.23 -12.75 -8.85
CA THR A 42 2.54 -13.23 -9.28
C THR A 42 2.54 -13.85 -10.68
N ASN A 43 1.37 -13.98 -11.30
CA ASN A 43 1.23 -14.55 -12.63
C ASN A 43 -0.07 -14.09 -13.33
N VAL A 44 -0.20 -14.40 -14.62
CA VAL A 44 -1.32 -14.00 -15.48
C VAL A 44 -2.66 -14.66 -15.07
N GLU A 45 -2.62 -15.89 -14.56
CA GLU A 45 -3.84 -16.60 -14.14
C GLU A 45 -4.47 -15.92 -12.93
N GLN A 46 -3.68 -15.63 -11.90
CA GLN A 46 -4.13 -14.85 -10.74
C GLN A 46 -4.67 -13.48 -11.15
N ALA A 47 -4.00 -12.80 -12.10
CA ALA A 47 -4.42 -11.50 -12.60
C ALA A 47 -5.82 -11.54 -13.23
N LYS A 48 -6.11 -12.55 -14.05
CA LYS A 48 -7.44 -12.74 -14.67
C LYS A 48 -8.52 -13.06 -13.65
N ILE A 49 -8.23 -13.96 -12.69
CA ILE A 49 -9.15 -14.27 -11.58
C ILE A 49 -9.48 -13.01 -10.78
N ALA A 50 -8.46 -12.20 -10.47
CA ALA A 50 -8.63 -10.96 -9.71
C ALA A 50 -9.51 -9.94 -10.46
N GLU A 51 -9.25 -9.72 -11.75
CA GLU A 51 -10.05 -8.81 -12.58
C GLU A 51 -11.50 -9.30 -12.69
N GLU A 52 -11.72 -10.57 -13.00
CA GLU A 52 -13.05 -11.17 -13.13
C GLU A 52 -13.85 -11.08 -11.82
N ALA A 53 -13.18 -11.28 -10.69
CA ALA A 53 -13.79 -11.12 -9.37
C ALA A 53 -14.12 -9.65 -9.03
N GLY A 54 -13.51 -8.67 -9.70
CA GLY A 54 -13.81 -7.24 -9.60
C GLY A 54 -12.81 -6.43 -8.78
N ALA A 55 -11.53 -6.82 -8.76
CA ALA A 55 -10.45 -6.00 -8.21
C ALA A 55 -10.40 -4.62 -8.88
N CYS A 56 -10.01 -3.59 -8.15
CA CYS A 56 -9.88 -2.24 -8.70
C CYS A 56 -8.50 -1.98 -9.31
N CYS A 57 -7.49 -2.72 -8.90
CA CYS A 57 -6.11 -2.62 -9.37
C CYS A 57 -5.37 -3.93 -8.99
N LEU A 58 -4.33 -4.28 -9.73
CA LEU A 58 -3.42 -5.37 -9.41
C LEU A 58 -2.07 -4.83 -8.94
N LEU A 59 -1.51 -5.44 -7.91
CA LEU A 59 -0.11 -5.22 -7.52
C LEU A 59 0.73 -6.40 -8.00
N VAL A 60 1.55 -6.18 -9.01
CA VAL A 60 2.46 -7.21 -9.53
C VAL A 60 3.70 -7.30 -8.65
N THR A 61 3.97 -8.51 -8.17
CA THR A 61 5.14 -8.82 -7.36
C THR A 61 5.77 -10.12 -7.84
N GLU A 62 7.04 -10.31 -7.52
CA GLU A 62 7.64 -11.63 -7.66
C GLU A 62 7.43 -12.45 -6.38
N PRO A 63 7.27 -13.78 -6.50
CA PRO A 63 7.28 -14.66 -5.33
C PRO A 63 8.56 -14.46 -4.53
N LEU A 64 8.45 -14.36 -3.21
CA LEU A 64 9.61 -14.26 -2.31
C LEU A 64 10.41 -15.57 -2.35
N HIS A 65 11.43 -15.62 -3.19
CA HIS A 65 12.44 -16.68 -3.17
C HIS A 65 13.63 -16.21 -2.34
N ARG A 66 13.72 -16.62 -1.08
CA ARG A 66 14.89 -16.45 -0.19
C ARG A 66 15.51 -15.04 -0.23
N GLY A 67 15.01 -14.11 0.53
CA GLY A 67 15.72 -12.87 0.79
C GLY A 67 14.97 -11.60 0.35
N ILE A 68 15.66 -10.70 -0.33
CA ILE A 68 15.18 -9.34 -0.62
C ILE A 68 14.18 -9.37 -1.77
N SER A 69 12.98 -8.84 -1.55
CA SER A 69 12.01 -8.56 -2.62
C SER A 69 12.56 -7.45 -3.53
N ARG A 70 12.49 -7.66 -4.84
CA ARG A 70 12.92 -6.69 -5.86
C ARG A 70 11.73 -6.32 -6.74
N MET A 71 11.91 -5.37 -7.65
CA MET A 71 10.90 -5.12 -8.67
C MET A 71 10.61 -6.40 -9.46
N PRO A 72 9.37 -6.64 -9.90
CA PRO A 72 9.04 -7.78 -10.75
C PRO A 72 9.74 -7.67 -12.11
N ASP A 73 9.96 -8.86 -12.72
CA ASP A 73 10.52 -8.93 -14.06
C ASP A 73 9.68 -8.10 -15.05
N PRO A 74 10.27 -7.17 -15.81
CA PRO A 74 9.58 -6.38 -16.83
C PRO A 74 8.73 -7.21 -17.79
N SER A 75 9.19 -8.40 -18.17
CA SER A 75 8.43 -9.28 -19.07
C SER A 75 7.17 -9.88 -18.40
N LEU A 76 7.20 -10.09 -17.09
CA LEU A 76 6.03 -10.50 -16.32
C LEU A 76 5.02 -9.37 -16.24
N VAL A 77 5.48 -8.15 -15.95
CA VAL A 77 4.61 -6.94 -15.90
C VAL A 77 3.93 -6.74 -17.24
N ASP A 78 4.65 -6.82 -18.36
CA ASP A 78 4.08 -6.68 -19.71
C ASP A 78 3.07 -7.78 -20.03
N LYS A 79 3.34 -9.04 -19.66
CA LYS A 79 2.40 -10.15 -19.87
C LYS A 79 1.09 -9.94 -19.10
N ILE A 80 1.19 -9.53 -17.84
CA ILE A 80 0.01 -9.25 -17.00
C ILE A 80 -0.76 -8.06 -17.58
N LYS A 81 -0.06 -6.95 -17.88
CA LYS A 81 -0.65 -5.73 -18.44
C LYS A 81 -1.43 -5.98 -19.74
N ASN A 82 -0.93 -6.87 -20.59
CA ASN A 82 -1.59 -7.23 -21.85
C ASN A 82 -2.72 -8.25 -21.67
N SER A 83 -2.89 -8.83 -20.46
CA SER A 83 -3.90 -9.85 -20.18
C SER A 83 -5.14 -9.34 -19.46
N VAL A 84 -5.09 -8.13 -18.89
CA VAL A 84 -6.15 -7.49 -18.11
C VAL A 84 -6.38 -6.05 -18.54
N THR A 85 -7.53 -5.47 -18.17
CA THR A 85 -7.91 -4.09 -18.51
C THR A 85 -7.81 -3.14 -17.32
N ILE A 86 -7.81 -3.67 -16.09
CA ILE A 86 -7.69 -2.87 -14.87
C ILE A 86 -6.27 -2.34 -14.68
N PRO A 87 -6.09 -1.22 -13.95
CA PRO A 87 -4.77 -0.65 -13.70
C PRO A 87 -3.82 -1.63 -13.04
N ILE A 88 -2.53 -1.49 -13.39
CA ILE A 88 -1.45 -2.29 -12.80
C ILE A 88 -0.56 -1.39 -11.97
N MET A 89 -0.27 -1.84 -10.77
CA MET A 89 0.75 -1.35 -9.86
C MET A 89 1.92 -2.34 -9.85
N ALA A 90 3.14 -1.86 -9.71
CA ALA A 90 4.30 -2.73 -9.53
C ALA A 90 5.16 -2.25 -8.36
N ARG A 91 5.74 -3.19 -7.62
CA ARG A 91 6.55 -2.92 -6.44
C ARG A 91 7.98 -2.56 -6.82
N VAL A 92 8.56 -1.59 -6.10
CA VAL A 92 9.98 -1.25 -6.13
C VAL A 92 10.57 -1.34 -4.73
N ARG A 93 11.88 -1.46 -4.63
CA ARG A 93 12.58 -1.30 -3.35
C ARG A 93 12.56 0.17 -2.92
N VAL A 94 12.44 0.38 -1.61
CA VAL A 94 12.51 1.72 -1.03
C VAL A 94 13.83 2.40 -1.41
N GLY A 95 13.77 3.63 -1.91
CA GLY A 95 14.92 4.41 -2.36
C GLY A 95 15.49 4.03 -3.75
N HIS A 96 15.00 2.95 -4.38
CA HIS A 96 15.55 2.49 -5.64
C HIS A 96 14.91 3.17 -6.86
N PHE A 97 15.28 4.44 -7.09
CA PHE A 97 14.68 5.25 -8.16
C PHE A 97 14.86 4.67 -9.59
N VAL A 98 15.92 3.88 -9.83
CA VAL A 98 16.12 3.24 -11.15
C VAL A 98 15.08 2.16 -11.42
N GLU A 99 14.69 1.35 -10.41
CA GLU A 99 13.57 0.40 -10.56
C GLU A 99 12.28 1.16 -10.92
N ALA A 100 12.02 2.29 -10.27
CA ALA A 100 10.86 3.11 -10.57
C ALA A 100 10.90 3.69 -12.01
N GLN A 101 12.07 4.11 -12.50
CA GLN A 101 12.26 4.57 -13.89
C GLN A 101 11.95 3.46 -14.90
N ILE A 102 12.41 2.24 -14.63
CA ILE A 102 12.13 1.08 -15.49
C ILE A 102 10.62 0.82 -15.54
N LEU A 103 9.95 0.77 -14.39
CA LEU A 103 8.50 0.52 -14.33
C LEU A 103 7.68 1.64 -14.97
N GLU A 104 8.07 2.90 -14.80
CA GLU A 104 7.43 4.02 -15.47
C GLU A 104 7.60 3.92 -17.00
N ALA A 105 8.78 3.50 -17.49
CA ALA A 105 9.03 3.28 -18.92
C ALA A 105 8.19 2.15 -19.52
N ILE A 106 7.93 1.09 -18.75
CA ILE A 106 7.00 0.00 -19.11
C ILE A 106 5.54 0.48 -19.15
N GLY A 107 5.24 1.59 -18.47
CA GLY A 107 3.92 2.20 -18.43
C GLY A 107 2.97 1.52 -17.46
N VAL A 108 3.43 1.21 -16.23
CA VAL A 108 2.55 0.83 -15.12
C VAL A 108 1.68 2.01 -14.70
N GLY A 109 0.50 1.73 -14.16
CA GLY A 109 -0.43 2.76 -13.68
C GLY A 109 -0.01 3.38 -12.35
N TYR A 110 0.66 2.60 -11.49
CA TYR A 110 1.11 2.99 -10.16
C TYR A 110 2.43 2.32 -9.79
N ILE A 111 3.19 2.93 -8.89
CA ILE A 111 4.43 2.37 -8.32
C ILE A 111 4.25 2.23 -6.81
N ASP A 112 4.51 1.04 -6.26
CA ASP A 112 4.43 0.75 -4.82
C ASP A 112 5.84 0.77 -4.20
N GLU A 113 6.16 1.83 -3.46
CA GLU A 113 7.35 1.98 -2.63
C GLU A 113 6.99 1.68 -1.17
N SER A 114 6.76 0.40 -0.84
CA SER A 114 6.42 -0.04 0.51
C SER A 114 7.64 -0.61 1.23
N GLU A 115 7.71 -0.40 2.54
CA GLU A 115 8.89 -0.69 3.37
C GLU A 115 9.14 -2.18 3.65
N ALA A 116 8.12 -3.03 3.51
CA ALA A 116 8.23 -4.41 3.93
C ALA A 116 9.21 -5.21 3.04
N LEU A 117 10.33 -5.60 3.60
CA LEU A 117 11.34 -6.52 3.01
C LEU A 117 12.04 -6.02 1.72
N ALA A 118 11.91 -4.76 1.37
CA ALA A 118 12.39 -4.24 0.09
C ALA A 118 13.12 -2.90 0.25
N LEU A 119 14.24 -2.91 0.98
CA LEU A 119 15.09 -1.73 1.17
C LEU A 119 16.27 -1.74 0.20
N ALA A 120 16.49 -0.63 -0.50
CA ALA A 120 17.72 -0.33 -1.22
C ALA A 120 18.48 0.82 -0.58
N ASP A 121 17.75 1.75 0.05
CA ASP A 121 18.28 2.87 0.80
C ASP A 121 17.42 3.04 2.07
N GLU A 122 18.07 3.06 3.24
CA GLU A 122 17.40 3.20 4.53
C GLU A 122 17.09 4.67 4.88
N GLU A 123 17.82 5.61 4.29
CA GLU A 123 17.74 7.03 4.61
C GLU A 123 16.91 7.82 3.61
N ASN A 124 16.98 7.43 2.32
CA ASN A 124 16.40 8.23 1.24
C ASN A 124 15.30 7.46 0.51
N PHE A 125 14.09 7.98 0.59
CA PHE A 125 12.97 7.55 -0.26
C PHE A 125 13.07 8.18 -1.66
N ILE A 126 12.44 7.55 -2.64
CA ILE A 126 12.38 8.07 -4.01
C ILE A 126 11.70 9.45 -4.00
N ASN A 127 12.28 10.43 -4.69
CA ASN A 127 11.62 11.72 -4.95
C ASN A 127 10.52 11.56 -6.02
N LYS A 128 9.28 11.40 -5.57
CA LYS A 128 8.11 11.12 -6.41
C LYS A 128 7.69 12.30 -7.29
N HIS A 129 8.20 13.49 -7.01
CA HIS A 129 7.96 14.67 -7.86
C HIS A 129 8.62 14.53 -9.24
N ASN A 130 9.67 13.72 -9.36
CA ASN A 130 10.37 13.48 -10.61
C ASN A 130 9.67 12.47 -11.55
N PHE A 131 8.58 11.86 -11.12
CA PHE A 131 7.85 10.85 -11.88
C PHE A 131 6.47 11.36 -12.30
N ARG A 132 5.94 10.83 -13.40
CA ARG A 132 4.55 11.04 -13.82
C ARG A 132 3.61 10.05 -13.14
N CYS A 133 4.10 8.83 -12.94
CA CYS A 133 3.37 7.76 -12.31
C CYS A 133 3.05 8.13 -10.84
N PRO A 134 1.80 7.93 -10.36
CA PRO A 134 1.47 8.06 -8.95
C PRO A 134 2.13 6.96 -8.11
N PHE A 135 2.56 7.33 -6.90
CA PHE A 135 3.21 6.43 -5.97
C PHE A 135 2.31 6.08 -4.79
N VAL A 136 2.41 4.83 -4.38
CA VAL A 136 1.91 4.31 -3.11
C VAL A 136 3.11 4.12 -2.18
N CYS A 137 2.98 4.53 -0.93
CA CYS A 137 4.08 4.41 0.05
C CYS A 137 3.61 3.73 1.33
N GLY A 138 4.49 2.92 1.90
CA GLY A 138 4.29 2.29 3.20
C GLY A 138 4.37 3.33 4.34
N SER A 139 3.59 3.10 5.42
CA SER A 139 3.67 3.86 6.65
C SER A 139 3.10 3.06 7.82
N GLN A 140 3.56 3.40 9.04
CA GLN A 140 3.08 2.79 10.29
C GLN A 140 2.38 3.77 11.21
N ASN A 141 2.57 5.09 11.04
CA ASN A 141 2.00 6.13 11.89
C ASN A 141 1.71 7.42 11.10
N LEU A 142 0.97 8.35 11.71
CA LEU A 142 0.54 9.59 11.06
C LEU A 142 1.71 10.48 10.64
N GLY A 143 2.75 10.58 11.44
CA GLY A 143 3.92 11.42 11.14
C GLY A 143 4.65 10.94 9.88
N GLN A 144 4.98 9.63 9.81
CA GLN A 144 5.57 9.02 8.61
C GLN A 144 4.66 9.21 7.39
N LEU A 145 3.37 8.95 7.54
CA LEU A 145 2.37 9.10 6.48
C LEU A 145 2.43 10.51 5.86
N LEU A 146 2.39 11.55 6.69
CA LEU A 146 2.40 12.93 6.19
C LEU A 146 3.75 13.30 5.55
N ARG A 147 4.87 12.73 6.02
CA ARG A 147 6.17 12.89 5.35
C ARG A 147 6.15 12.24 3.95
N ARG A 148 5.59 11.02 3.81
CA ARG A 148 5.44 10.38 2.48
C ARG A 148 4.58 11.21 1.53
N VAL A 149 3.50 11.84 2.05
CA VAL A 149 2.69 12.77 1.25
C VAL A 149 3.51 13.98 0.80
N ARG A 150 4.38 14.52 1.66
CA ARG A 150 5.29 15.61 1.29
C ARG A 150 6.25 15.21 0.17
N GLU A 151 6.71 13.98 0.16
CA GLU A 151 7.58 13.41 -0.88
C GLU A 151 6.84 13.14 -2.20
N GLY A 152 5.53 13.33 -2.25
CA GLY A 152 4.69 13.18 -3.44
C GLY A 152 3.92 11.86 -3.53
N ALA A 153 3.76 11.12 -2.43
CA ALA A 153 2.89 9.96 -2.39
C ALA A 153 1.43 10.34 -2.68
N SER A 154 0.77 9.57 -3.53
CA SER A 154 -0.63 9.75 -3.92
C SER A 154 -1.59 8.84 -3.16
N MET A 155 -1.07 7.81 -2.52
CA MET A 155 -1.76 6.86 -1.66
C MET A 155 -0.80 6.37 -0.56
N ILE A 156 -1.35 6.06 0.60
CA ILE A 156 -0.62 5.43 1.69
C ILE A 156 -1.14 4.02 1.91
N ARG A 157 -0.20 3.10 2.04
CA ARG A 157 -0.41 1.72 2.49
C ARG A 157 0.01 1.61 3.94
N ILE A 158 -0.95 1.46 4.85
CA ILE A 158 -0.64 1.22 6.26
C ILE A 158 -0.50 -0.26 6.50
N GLN A 159 0.62 -0.66 7.08
CA GLN A 159 0.96 -2.06 7.27
C GLN A 159 1.58 -2.26 8.65
N GLY A 160 1.11 -3.29 9.37
CA GLY A 160 1.66 -3.70 10.66
C GLY A 160 2.29 -5.08 10.64
N GLU A 161 1.91 -5.89 9.64
CA GLU A 161 2.34 -7.27 9.51
C GLU A 161 2.70 -7.58 8.06
N LEU A 162 3.42 -8.67 7.83
CA LEU A 162 3.74 -9.15 6.50
C LEU A 162 2.49 -9.66 5.78
N SER A 163 2.44 -9.50 4.46
CA SER A 163 1.45 -10.18 3.63
C SER A 163 1.56 -11.69 3.84
N GLY A 164 0.43 -12.39 3.86
CA GLY A 164 0.38 -13.84 4.05
C GLY A 164 0.53 -14.32 5.50
N SER A 165 0.85 -13.45 6.46
CA SER A 165 0.98 -13.86 7.86
C SER A 165 -0.33 -14.35 8.50
N GLY A 166 -1.48 -13.94 7.94
CA GLY A 166 -2.80 -14.17 8.55
C GLY A 166 -3.02 -13.46 9.88
N ASN A 167 -2.01 -12.76 10.40
CA ASN A 167 -2.10 -11.97 11.63
C ASN A 167 -2.37 -10.51 11.30
N ILE A 168 -3.55 -10.03 11.65
CA ILE A 168 -4.00 -8.66 11.38
C ILE A 168 -3.71 -7.69 12.55
N ALA A 169 -3.25 -8.19 13.71
CA ALA A 169 -3.19 -7.42 14.95
C ALA A 169 -2.33 -6.15 14.84
N GLY A 170 -1.15 -6.25 14.23
CA GLY A 170 -0.26 -5.10 14.01
C GLY A 170 -0.87 -4.07 13.06
N THR A 171 -1.52 -4.52 12.00
CA THR A 171 -2.22 -3.64 11.05
C THR A 171 -3.39 -2.91 11.71
N VAL A 172 -4.21 -3.61 12.49
CA VAL A 172 -5.30 -3.02 13.31
C VAL A 172 -4.75 -1.95 14.25
N LYS A 173 -3.65 -2.26 14.95
CA LYS A 173 -3.01 -1.31 15.87
C LYS A 173 -2.59 -0.03 15.16
N ASN A 174 -1.94 -0.14 14.02
CA ASN A 174 -1.45 1.02 13.26
C ASN A 174 -2.60 1.84 12.66
N VAL A 175 -3.62 1.20 12.10
CA VAL A 175 -4.83 1.88 11.59
C VAL A 175 -5.53 2.63 12.73
N ARG A 176 -5.74 1.98 13.88
CA ARG A 176 -6.38 2.63 15.05
C ARG A 176 -5.57 3.80 15.58
N SER A 177 -4.23 3.72 15.60
CA SER A 177 -3.36 4.83 15.99
C SER A 177 -3.57 6.03 15.08
N VAL A 178 -3.44 5.84 13.76
CA VAL A 178 -3.61 6.93 12.78
C VAL A 178 -5.01 7.55 12.86
N MET A 179 -6.06 6.72 12.91
CA MET A 179 -7.44 7.22 13.02
C MET A 179 -7.73 7.89 14.36
N GLY A 180 -7.08 7.43 15.44
CA GLY A 180 -7.14 8.07 16.76
C GLY A 180 -6.49 9.45 16.75
N GLU A 181 -5.29 9.56 16.18
CA GLU A 181 -4.56 10.82 16.05
C GLU A 181 -5.32 11.85 15.19
N LEU A 182 -5.96 11.42 14.09
CA LEU A 182 -6.81 12.28 13.27
C LEU A 182 -8.03 12.81 14.03
N ARG A 183 -8.66 11.99 14.89
CA ARG A 183 -9.79 12.43 15.75
C ARG A 183 -9.35 13.42 16.82
N ILE A 184 -8.17 13.21 17.40
CA ILE A 184 -7.58 14.16 18.36
C ILE A 184 -7.27 15.49 17.66
N LEU A 185 -6.67 15.43 16.48
CA LEU A 185 -6.32 16.60 15.67
C LEU A 185 -7.54 17.47 15.33
N ASP A 186 -8.69 16.86 15.09
CA ASP A 186 -9.95 17.60 14.77
C ASP A 186 -10.36 18.57 15.89
N ASN A 187 -10.05 18.26 17.14
CA ASN A 187 -10.41 19.04 18.33
C ASN A 187 -9.31 20.02 18.81
N MET A 188 -8.12 20.02 18.22
CA MET A 188 -7.01 20.90 18.59
C MET A 188 -7.25 22.34 18.11
N ASP A 189 -6.76 23.34 18.83
CA ASP A 189 -6.64 24.70 18.32
C ASP A 189 -5.39 24.85 17.42
N GLU A 190 -5.11 26.07 16.93
CA GLU A 190 -3.99 26.30 16.00
C GLU A 190 -2.60 26.12 16.67
N ASP A 191 -2.47 26.54 17.92
CA ASP A 191 -1.23 26.40 18.68
C ASP A 191 -0.96 24.94 19.03
N GLU A 192 -2.01 24.20 19.39
CA GLU A 192 -1.97 22.76 19.62
C GLU A 192 -1.59 22.00 18.35
N VAL A 193 -2.15 22.35 17.19
CA VAL A 193 -1.79 21.77 15.88
C VAL A 193 -0.31 22.00 15.57
N PHE A 194 0.21 23.19 15.87
CA PHE A 194 1.62 23.51 15.70
C PHE A 194 2.52 22.66 16.61
N ALA A 195 2.15 22.53 17.89
CA ALA A 195 2.88 21.68 18.84
C ALA A 195 2.81 20.20 18.45
N PHE A 196 1.63 19.75 18.02
CA PHE A 196 1.40 18.37 17.57
C PHE A 196 2.22 18.03 16.32
N SER A 197 2.31 18.94 15.34
CA SER A 197 3.14 18.73 14.15
C SER A 197 4.61 18.48 14.47
N LYS A 198 5.15 19.19 15.44
CA LYS A 198 6.51 18.96 15.96
C LYS A 198 6.64 17.60 16.66
N LYS A 199 5.64 17.25 17.49
CA LYS A 199 5.63 15.98 18.23
C LYS A 199 5.67 14.77 17.30
N ILE A 200 4.89 14.78 16.20
CA ILE A 200 4.83 13.68 15.24
C ILE A 200 5.84 13.80 14.10
N GLU A 201 6.71 14.85 14.15
CA GLU A 201 7.73 15.14 13.13
C GLU A 201 7.13 15.24 11.70
N ALA A 202 5.99 15.91 11.57
CA ALA A 202 5.30 16.07 10.30
C ALA A 202 5.26 17.53 9.85
N PRO A 203 5.18 17.79 8.51
CA PRO A 203 5.02 19.13 7.98
C PRO A 203 3.74 19.80 8.49
N TYR A 204 3.86 20.98 9.12
CA TYR A 204 2.73 21.69 9.72
C TYR A 204 1.58 21.94 8.75
N ASP A 205 1.87 22.36 7.53
CA ASP A 205 0.85 22.62 6.50
C ASP A 205 0.02 21.37 6.15
N LEU A 206 0.64 20.17 6.12
CA LEU A 206 -0.07 18.93 5.90
C LEU A 206 -0.89 18.49 7.12
N VAL A 207 -0.41 18.75 8.33
CA VAL A 207 -1.18 18.53 9.57
C VAL A 207 -2.40 19.46 9.61
N ALA A 208 -2.22 20.75 9.32
CA ALA A 208 -3.31 21.71 9.23
C ALA A 208 -4.30 21.36 8.11
N GLN A 209 -3.81 20.87 6.97
CA GLN A 209 -4.67 20.37 5.89
C GLN A 209 -5.49 19.15 6.31
N ALA A 210 -4.88 18.18 6.98
CA ALA A 210 -5.58 16.99 7.47
C ALA A 210 -6.68 17.37 8.49
N LYS A 211 -6.41 18.33 9.39
CA LYS A 211 -7.42 18.90 10.29
C LYS A 211 -8.58 19.51 9.53
N LYS A 212 -8.29 20.41 8.57
CA LYS A 212 -9.31 21.09 7.76
C LYS A 212 -10.20 20.11 6.98
N LEU A 213 -9.59 19.05 6.44
CA LEU A 213 -10.30 18.02 5.68
C LEU A 213 -11.00 16.99 6.58
N ARG A 214 -10.67 16.94 7.89
CA ARG A 214 -11.06 15.88 8.84
C ARG A 214 -10.70 14.48 8.36
N ARG A 215 -9.70 14.40 7.51
CA ARG A 215 -9.21 13.18 6.88
C ARG A 215 -7.83 13.42 6.25
N LEU A 216 -7.18 12.35 5.85
CA LEU A 216 -5.95 12.46 5.09
C LEU A 216 -6.18 13.11 3.71
N PRO A 217 -5.19 13.86 3.20
CA PRO A 217 -5.25 14.45 1.86
C PRO A 217 -5.12 13.43 0.73
N VAL A 218 -4.74 12.19 1.06
CA VAL A 218 -4.58 11.05 0.15
C VAL A 218 -5.37 9.86 0.65
N LEU A 219 -5.52 8.81 -0.19
CA LEU A 219 -6.15 7.56 0.21
C LEU A 219 -5.30 6.79 1.21
N LEU A 220 -5.96 6.17 2.19
CA LEU A 220 -5.38 5.25 3.15
C LEU A 220 -5.91 3.84 2.91
N PHE A 221 -5.03 2.94 2.51
CA PHE A 221 -5.33 1.53 2.34
C PHE A 221 -4.63 0.70 3.42
N ALA A 222 -5.31 -0.30 3.95
CA ALA A 222 -4.72 -1.25 4.89
C ALA A 222 -4.07 -2.43 4.15
N ALA A 223 -2.97 -2.95 4.70
CA ALA A 223 -2.27 -4.11 4.19
C ALA A 223 -1.64 -4.94 5.31
N GLY A 224 -1.38 -6.21 5.03
CA GLY A 224 -0.73 -7.15 5.95
C GLY A 224 -1.70 -7.87 6.87
N GLY A 225 -1.70 -9.19 6.78
CA GLY A 225 -2.52 -10.09 7.57
C GLY A 225 -4.00 -10.18 7.16
N ILE A 226 -4.41 -9.53 6.08
CA ILE A 226 -5.79 -9.50 5.58
C ILE A 226 -6.02 -10.73 4.69
N VAL A 227 -6.71 -11.74 5.22
CA VAL A 227 -6.91 -13.03 4.53
C VAL A 227 -8.37 -13.48 4.47
N THR A 228 -9.28 -12.80 5.19
CA THR A 228 -10.71 -13.13 5.24
C THR A 228 -11.60 -11.95 4.87
N PRO A 229 -12.85 -12.16 4.42
CA PRO A 229 -13.83 -11.11 4.24
C PRO A 229 -14.07 -10.28 5.51
N ALA A 230 -14.04 -10.92 6.68
CA ALA A 230 -14.18 -10.25 7.97
C ALA A 230 -13.01 -9.29 8.26
N ASP A 231 -11.76 -9.66 7.92
CA ASP A 231 -10.60 -8.77 8.04
C ASP A 231 -10.74 -7.54 7.17
N VAL A 232 -11.19 -7.74 5.91
CA VAL A 232 -11.48 -6.64 4.97
C VAL A 232 -12.49 -5.69 5.58
N SER A 233 -13.63 -6.21 6.03
CA SER A 233 -14.70 -5.41 6.64
C SER A 233 -14.18 -4.65 7.86
N LEU A 234 -13.38 -5.27 8.72
CA LEU A 234 -12.79 -4.61 9.88
C LEU A 234 -11.94 -3.39 9.48
N MET A 235 -11.09 -3.51 8.45
CA MET A 235 -10.29 -2.38 7.97
C MET A 235 -11.16 -1.24 7.42
N MET A 236 -12.18 -1.57 6.65
CA MET A 236 -13.12 -0.59 6.11
C MET A 236 -13.89 0.13 7.24
N GLN A 237 -14.38 -0.60 8.24
CA GLN A 237 -15.09 -0.05 9.40
C GLN A 237 -14.17 0.79 10.30
N LEU A 238 -12.87 0.51 10.35
CA LEU A 238 -11.90 1.35 11.04
C LEU A 238 -11.61 2.66 10.31
N GLY A 239 -12.06 2.82 9.05
CA GLY A 239 -11.99 4.06 8.28
C GLY A 239 -10.95 4.06 7.16
N CYS A 240 -10.43 2.90 6.76
CA CYS A 240 -9.61 2.80 5.56
C CYS A 240 -10.43 3.04 4.29
N ASP A 241 -9.78 3.55 3.24
CA ASP A 241 -10.40 3.81 1.95
C ASP A 241 -10.41 2.56 1.04
N GLY A 242 -9.76 1.47 1.45
CA GLY A 242 -9.65 0.21 0.75
C GLY A 242 -8.60 -0.70 1.38
N VAL A 243 -8.32 -1.83 0.73
CA VAL A 243 -7.38 -2.84 1.23
C VAL A 243 -6.44 -3.33 0.13
N PHE A 244 -5.24 -3.75 0.56
CA PHE A 244 -4.35 -4.63 -0.19
C PHE A 244 -4.50 -6.05 0.35
N VAL A 245 -4.61 -7.01 -0.54
CA VAL A 245 -4.71 -8.43 -0.21
C VAL A 245 -3.58 -9.17 -0.91
N GLY A 246 -2.85 -9.97 -0.17
CA GLY A 246 -1.69 -10.69 -0.67
C GLY A 246 -2.05 -11.85 -1.60
N SER A 247 -1.05 -12.35 -2.34
CA SER A 247 -1.25 -13.43 -3.33
C SER A 247 -1.56 -14.79 -2.73
N GLU A 248 -1.37 -14.98 -1.45
CA GLU A 248 -1.69 -16.22 -0.72
C GLU A 248 -3.18 -16.61 -0.78
N ILE A 249 -4.06 -15.65 -1.05
CA ILE A 249 -5.50 -15.94 -1.22
C ILE A 249 -5.81 -16.80 -2.43
N PHE A 250 -4.89 -16.87 -3.41
CA PHE A 250 -5.03 -17.74 -4.59
C PHE A 250 -4.65 -19.20 -4.30
N GLU A 251 -4.01 -19.48 -3.16
CA GLU A 251 -3.59 -20.81 -2.74
C GLU A 251 -4.72 -21.59 -2.07
N CYS A 252 -5.85 -21.76 -2.76
CA CYS A 252 -7.02 -22.48 -2.28
C CYS A 252 -7.70 -23.23 -3.41
N SER A 253 -8.71 -24.07 -3.10
CA SER A 253 -9.44 -24.87 -4.08
C SER A 253 -10.29 -24.04 -5.05
N ASP A 254 -10.82 -22.89 -4.61
CA ASP A 254 -11.63 -21.96 -5.42
C ASP A 254 -11.16 -20.52 -5.22
N PRO A 255 -10.08 -20.11 -5.91
CA PRO A 255 -9.54 -18.77 -5.79
C PRO A 255 -10.53 -17.66 -6.20
N TYR A 256 -11.35 -17.91 -7.22
CA TYR A 256 -12.34 -16.93 -7.67
C TYR A 256 -13.36 -16.62 -6.58
N LYS A 257 -13.93 -17.64 -5.96
CA LYS A 257 -14.91 -17.50 -4.87
C LYS A 257 -14.30 -16.72 -3.70
N ARG A 258 -13.06 -17.06 -3.31
CA ARG A 258 -12.36 -16.40 -2.22
C ARG A 258 -12.12 -14.93 -2.51
N VAL A 259 -11.54 -14.60 -3.66
CA VAL A 259 -11.30 -13.23 -4.10
C VAL A 259 -12.61 -12.44 -4.19
N ARG A 260 -13.65 -13.05 -4.75
CA ARG A 260 -14.98 -12.43 -4.86
C ARG A 260 -15.58 -12.11 -3.49
N GLY A 261 -15.42 -13.00 -2.50
CA GLY A 261 -15.84 -12.76 -1.12
C GLY A 261 -15.12 -11.56 -0.50
N MET A 262 -13.81 -11.44 -0.71
CA MET A 262 -13.03 -10.28 -0.24
C MET A 262 -13.53 -8.96 -0.86
N ILE A 263 -13.81 -8.95 -2.16
CA ILE A 263 -14.29 -7.76 -2.87
C ILE A 263 -15.71 -7.38 -2.44
N LEU A 264 -16.59 -8.35 -2.22
CA LEU A 264 -17.91 -8.09 -1.68
C LEU A 264 -17.84 -7.48 -0.28
N ALA A 265 -16.93 -7.96 0.57
CA ALA A 265 -16.69 -7.41 1.90
C ALA A 265 -16.20 -5.95 1.87
N VAL A 266 -15.41 -5.52 0.86
CA VAL A 266 -15.06 -4.10 0.69
C VAL A 266 -16.31 -3.26 0.40
N ARG A 267 -17.19 -3.75 -0.47
CA ARG A 267 -18.37 -3.00 -0.95
C ARG A 267 -19.50 -2.95 0.07
N ALA A 268 -19.69 -4.02 0.82
CA ALA A 268 -20.78 -4.21 1.77
C ALA A 268 -20.26 -4.36 3.22
N TYR A 269 -19.19 -3.66 3.58
CA TYR A 269 -18.52 -3.82 4.87
C TYR A 269 -19.37 -3.51 6.11
N LEU A 270 -20.52 -2.88 5.94
CA LEU A 270 -21.49 -2.60 7.02
C LEU A 270 -22.69 -3.56 7.03
N ASP A 271 -22.77 -4.48 6.09
CA ASP A 271 -23.90 -5.40 5.94
C ASP A 271 -23.51 -6.80 6.47
N PRO A 272 -23.97 -7.18 7.70
CA PRO A 272 -23.61 -8.47 8.30
C PRO A 272 -24.11 -9.67 7.52
N ASP A 273 -25.25 -9.56 6.81
CA ASP A 273 -25.83 -10.67 6.06
C ASP A 273 -24.98 -10.99 4.83
N VAL A 274 -24.56 -9.95 4.09
CA VAL A 274 -23.63 -10.08 2.96
C VAL A 274 -22.27 -10.60 3.43
N LEU A 275 -21.78 -10.14 4.59
CA LEU A 275 -20.52 -10.61 5.16
C LEU A 275 -20.60 -12.09 5.57
N ALA A 276 -21.71 -12.51 6.17
CA ALA A 276 -21.94 -13.91 6.51
C ALA A 276 -21.96 -14.80 5.25
N GLU A 277 -22.70 -14.40 4.22
CA GLU A 277 -22.75 -15.12 2.94
C GLU A 277 -21.39 -15.20 2.26
N SER A 278 -20.68 -14.07 2.16
CA SER A 278 -19.35 -14.00 1.53
C SER A 278 -18.27 -14.77 2.26
N SER A 279 -18.48 -15.08 3.54
CA SER A 279 -17.57 -15.87 4.37
C SER A 279 -17.87 -17.36 4.37
N CYS A 280 -19.00 -17.80 3.77
CA CYS A 280 -19.42 -19.20 3.78
C CYS A 280 -18.63 -20.05 2.77
N GLY A 281 -18.19 -21.24 3.23
CA GLY A 281 -17.57 -22.27 2.37
C GLY A 281 -16.27 -21.78 1.71
N LEU A 282 -15.53 -20.94 2.38
CA LEU A 282 -14.15 -20.64 2.07
C LEU A 282 -13.30 -21.74 2.71
N ASP A 283 -12.29 -22.22 1.94
CA ASP A 283 -11.45 -23.36 2.29
C ASP A 283 -10.73 -23.22 3.64
N ASP A 284 -10.42 -24.34 4.29
CA ASP A 284 -9.75 -24.42 5.62
C ASP A 284 -8.39 -23.69 5.72
N ARG A 285 -7.78 -23.34 4.58
CA ARG A 285 -6.54 -22.55 4.52
C ARG A 285 -6.70 -21.06 4.88
N MET A 286 -7.88 -20.66 5.37
CA MET A 286 -8.06 -19.32 5.96
C MET A 286 -7.32 -19.10 7.29
N ALA A 287 -6.65 -20.13 7.81
CA ALA A 287 -5.91 -20.05 9.07
C ALA A 287 -4.63 -19.20 9.04
N GLY A 288 -4.22 -18.66 7.88
CA GLY A 288 -2.95 -17.95 7.73
C GLY A 288 -1.75 -18.90 7.74
N LEU A 289 -0.54 -18.34 7.66
CA LEU A 289 0.68 -19.13 7.82
C LEU A 289 0.79 -19.64 9.25
N ASN A 290 0.91 -20.96 9.42
CA ASN A 290 1.19 -21.56 10.72
C ASN A 290 2.66 -21.28 11.09
N LEU A 291 2.90 -20.20 11.83
CA LEU A 291 4.23 -19.80 12.28
C LEU A 291 4.89 -20.85 13.20
N ASN A 292 4.15 -21.88 13.65
CA ASN A 292 4.66 -22.95 14.51
C ASN A 292 5.38 -24.08 13.74
N GLU A 293 5.24 -24.17 12.41
CA GLU A 293 5.94 -25.20 11.60
C GLU A 293 7.39 -24.84 11.24
N GLY A 294 7.84 -23.63 11.56
CA GLY A 294 9.18 -23.11 11.26
C GLY A 294 10.01 -22.72 12.47
N GLY A 295 9.92 -23.40 13.60
CA GLY A 295 10.95 -23.34 14.67
C GLY A 295 11.17 -21.97 15.34
N ILE A 296 10.14 -21.14 15.53
CA ILE A 296 10.22 -19.92 16.34
C ILE A 296 9.43 -20.11 17.65
N ASN A 297 9.94 -20.97 18.50
CA ASN A 297 9.58 -21.04 19.90
C ASN A 297 10.42 -20.03 20.71
N GLN A 298 10.19 -18.70 20.56
CA GLN A 298 10.94 -17.73 21.39
C GLN A 298 10.15 -16.51 21.89
N PHE A 299 8.84 -16.45 21.79
CA PHE A 299 8.09 -15.30 22.35
C PHE A 299 6.93 -15.65 23.30
N ALA A 300 6.94 -16.84 23.88
CA ALA A 300 5.99 -17.19 24.91
C ALA A 300 6.72 -17.47 26.24
N HIS A 301 7.30 -16.45 26.87
CA HIS A 301 7.56 -16.41 28.33
C HIS A 301 8.23 -15.08 28.69
N GLY A 302 7.41 -14.15 29.15
CA GLY A 302 7.85 -12.86 29.69
C GLY A 302 6.69 -12.07 30.24
N GLY A 303 6.12 -12.54 31.35
CA GLY A 303 5.06 -11.84 32.04
C GLY A 303 4.61 -12.57 33.31
N ALA A 304 5.41 -12.47 34.36
CA ALA A 304 4.96 -12.62 35.72
C ALA A 304 5.29 -11.35 36.48
#